data_33ebe03df4526059d989d3efca81c6ae
#
_entry.id   33ebe03df4526059d989d3efca81c6ae
#
_cell.length_a   1.000
_cell.length_b   1.000
_cell.length_c   1.000
_cell.angle_alpha   90.00
_cell.angle_beta   90.00
_cell.angle_gamma   90.00
#
_symmetry.space_group_name_H-M   'P 1'
#
loop_
_entity.id
_entity.type
_entity.pdbx_description
1 polymer ?
#
loop_
_entity_poly.entity_id
_entity_poly.type
_entity_poly.pdbx_seq_one_letter_code
_entity_poly.pdbx_strand_id
1 'polypeptide(L)'
;MKKNHISLGGAMQYKKLFTIPFIALSLFSTACAVQSGNVVGKESVYPPVANFSFEIKIKPLSDMDYQAIITNKKTKKIQIIESMSHPPLTADNLVQIQDLNNDGYPDIILKGFPVAASAINGNELYMFNPETKQFEETKDITQLGEIHASGKNCIYVDYRKNSMEYSQDHYCWRNGKWHFIENR
;
A
#
# COMPACT_ATOMS: atom_id res chain seq x y z
N MET A 1 -39.99 -53.45 -3.90
CA MET A 1 -40.44 -54.45 -4.91
C MET A 1 -39.86 -54.11 -6.27
N LYS A 2 -39.38 -55.15 -6.92
CA LYS A 2 -38.94 -55.32 -8.32
C LYS A 2 -37.59 -54.69 -8.74
N LYS A 3 -36.62 -55.62 -8.76
CA LYS A 3 -35.41 -55.68 -9.58
C LYS A 3 -35.79 -55.73 -11.08
N ASN A 4 -34.94 -55.17 -11.93
CA ASN A 4 -34.69 -55.79 -13.22
C ASN A 4 -33.22 -55.58 -13.62
N HIS A 5 -32.53 -56.70 -13.68
CA HIS A 5 -31.26 -56.95 -14.39
C HIS A 5 -31.56 -57.05 -15.89
N ILE A 6 -30.69 -56.48 -16.72
CA ILE A 6 -30.44 -57.03 -18.06
C ILE A 6 -28.92 -56.96 -18.31
N SER A 7 -28.35 -58.11 -18.54
CA SER A 7 -26.99 -58.41 -19.04
C SER A 7 -27.09 -58.70 -20.55
N LEU A 8 -26.03 -58.43 -21.26
CA LEU A 8 -25.55 -59.11 -22.49
C LEU A 8 -24.62 -58.06 -23.18
N GLY A 9 -23.30 -58.23 -23.40
CA GLY A 9 -22.69 -59.42 -24.00
C GLY A 9 -22.22 -59.00 -25.40
N GLY A 10 -20.95 -58.93 -25.67
CA GLY A 10 -20.47 -58.74 -27.03
C GLY A 10 -18.98 -58.36 -27.10
N ALA A 11 -18.13 -59.36 -27.03
CA ALA A 11 -16.71 -59.19 -27.37
C ALA A 11 -16.52 -59.07 -28.90
N MET A 12 -15.72 -58.15 -29.34
CA MET A 12 -15.12 -58.19 -30.64
C MET A 12 -13.64 -57.77 -30.56
N GLN A 13 -12.81 -58.77 -30.79
CA GLN A 13 -11.37 -58.62 -31.00
C GLN A 13 -11.13 -58.12 -32.43
N TYR A 14 -10.30 -57.04 -32.55
CA TYR A 14 -9.56 -56.80 -33.80
C TYR A 14 -8.10 -56.55 -33.43
N LYS A 15 -7.30 -57.58 -33.70
CA LYS A 15 -5.85 -57.44 -33.92
C LYS A 15 -5.62 -56.80 -35.27
N LYS A 16 -4.90 -55.71 -35.33
CA LYS A 16 -3.95 -55.39 -36.45
C LYS A 16 -2.85 -54.50 -35.96
N LEU A 17 -1.66 -55.05 -35.95
CA LEU A 17 -0.39 -54.35 -35.86
C LEU A 17 -0.28 -53.38 -37.06
N PHE A 18 0.05 -52.15 -36.76
CA PHE A 18 0.75 -51.26 -37.66
C PHE A 18 1.82 -50.55 -36.86
N THR A 19 3.06 -51.05 -37.00
CA THR A 19 4.26 -50.36 -36.52
C THR A 19 4.60 -49.27 -37.52
N ILE A 20 4.40 -48.01 -37.11
CA ILE A 20 4.93 -46.84 -37.81
C ILE A 20 6.07 -46.30 -36.94
N PRO A 21 7.29 -46.16 -37.46
CA PRO A 21 8.38 -45.53 -36.70
C PRO A 21 8.10 -44.02 -36.61
N PHE A 22 7.73 -43.56 -35.41
CA PHE A 22 7.67 -42.16 -35.13
C PHE A 22 9.09 -41.61 -35.01
N ILE A 23 9.53 -40.92 -36.03
CA ILE A 23 10.69 -40.05 -35.99
C ILE A 23 10.29 -38.90 -35.05
N ALA A 24 10.80 -38.93 -33.82
CA ALA A 24 10.65 -37.84 -32.86
C ALA A 24 11.51 -36.66 -33.34
N LEU A 25 10.89 -35.72 -34.06
CA LEU A 25 11.49 -34.42 -34.35
C LEU A 25 11.34 -33.60 -33.06
N SER A 26 12.35 -33.60 -32.19
CA SER A 26 12.42 -32.77 -30.99
C SER A 26 12.64 -31.32 -31.42
N LEU A 27 11.54 -30.60 -31.56
CA LEU A 27 11.55 -29.13 -31.60
C LEU A 27 11.91 -28.64 -30.19
N PHE A 28 13.18 -28.33 -29.99
CA PHE A 28 13.60 -27.54 -28.83
C PHE A 28 13.01 -26.13 -29.01
N SER A 29 11.80 -25.94 -28.51
CA SER A 29 11.28 -24.61 -28.19
C SER A 29 12.06 -24.09 -27.00
N THR A 30 13.11 -23.34 -27.24
CA THR A 30 13.72 -22.47 -26.23
C THR A 30 12.68 -21.40 -25.89
N ALA A 31 11.82 -21.72 -24.92
CA ALA A 31 11.04 -20.72 -24.25
C ALA A 31 12.03 -19.82 -23.51
N CYS A 32 12.33 -18.65 -24.07
CA CYS A 32 12.89 -17.55 -23.29
C CYS A 32 11.88 -17.22 -22.20
N ALA A 33 12.04 -17.81 -21.02
CA ALA A 33 11.42 -17.33 -19.82
C ALA A 33 12.02 -15.95 -19.54
N VAL A 34 11.33 -14.89 -19.97
CA VAL A 34 11.58 -13.56 -19.45
C VAL A 34 11.22 -13.65 -17.98
N GLN A 35 12.20 -13.91 -17.13
CA GLN A 35 12.10 -13.64 -15.71
C GLN A 35 11.97 -12.11 -15.58
N SER A 36 10.74 -11.61 -15.50
CA SER A 36 10.48 -10.30 -14.92
C SER A 36 10.84 -10.43 -13.44
N GLY A 37 12.10 -10.30 -13.14
CA GLY A 37 12.56 -10.12 -11.78
C GLY A 37 11.96 -8.81 -11.31
N ASN A 38 10.92 -8.87 -10.46
CA ASN A 38 10.46 -7.71 -9.73
C ASN A 38 11.66 -7.18 -8.96
N VAL A 39 12.21 -6.06 -9.42
CA VAL A 39 13.28 -5.36 -8.70
C VAL A 39 12.59 -4.64 -7.55
N VAL A 40 12.36 -5.38 -6.47
CA VAL A 40 11.91 -4.76 -5.22
C VAL A 40 13.00 -3.81 -4.76
N GLY A 41 12.65 -2.56 -4.52
CA GLY A 41 13.57 -1.51 -4.10
C GLY A 41 14.28 -1.88 -2.80
N LYS A 42 15.41 -1.20 -2.52
CA LYS A 42 16.18 -1.41 -1.29
C LYS A 42 15.46 -0.75 -0.11
N GLU A 43 15.47 -1.42 1.06
CA GLU A 43 15.04 -0.84 2.33
C GLU A 43 15.78 0.49 2.60
N SER A 44 15.05 1.50 3.05
CA SER A 44 15.57 2.82 3.39
C SER A 44 15.07 3.29 4.75
N VAL A 45 15.83 4.19 5.41
CA VAL A 45 15.53 4.71 6.73
C VAL A 45 15.30 6.21 6.64
N TYR A 46 14.23 6.71 7.28
CA TYR A 46 13.97 8.14 7.38
C TYR A 46 15.09 8.83 8.19
N PRO A 47 15.56 10.01 7.75
CA PRO A 47 16.59 10.74 8.47
C PRO A 47 16.22 11.01 9.94
N PRO A 48 17.20 11.00 10.88
CA PRO A 48 16.93 11.28 12.27
C PRO A 48 16.35 12.69 12.48
N VAL A 49 15.25 12.78 13.24
CA VAL A 49 14.64 14.05 13.65
C VAL A 49 14.97 14.28 15.14
N ALA A 50 15.39 15.51 15.48
CA ALA A 50 15.69 15.87 16.86
C ALA A 50 14.47 15.66 17.75
N ASN A 51 14.67 15.05 18.92
CA ASN A 51 13.61 14.72 19.90
C ASN A 51 12.57 13.69 19.47
N PHE A 52 12.67 13.12 18.25
CA PHE A 52 11.80 12.06 17.79
C PHE A 52 12.35 10.69 18.22
N SER A 53 11.60 10.00 19.09
CA SER A 53 12.04 8.73 19.71
C SER A 53 11.76 7.48 18.87
N PHE A 54 11.45 7.64 17.61
CA PHE A 54 11.14 6.54 16.69
C PHE A 54 12.17 6.47 15.56
N GLU A 55 12.35 5.29 15.03
CA GLU A 55 13.02 5.04 13.76
C GLU A 55 11.96 4.55 12.77
N ILE A 56 11.93 5.12 11.58
CA ILE A 56 11.01 4.71 10.51
C ILE A 56 11.84 4.17 9.35
N LYS A 57 11.54 2.94 8.98
CA LYS A 57 12.12 2.27 7.81
C LYS A 57 11.05 2.02 6.78
N ILE A 58 11.36 2.28 5.52
CA ILE A 58 10.52 1.88 4.40
C ILE A 58 11.10 0.63 3.77
N LYS A 59 10.28 -0.40 3.72
CA LYS A 59 10.58 -1.67 3.07
C LYS A 59 9.64 -1.85 1.89
N PRO A 60 10.13 -1.69 0.65
CA PRO A 60 9.35 -2.01 -0.55
C PRO A 60 8.95 -3.48 -0.58
N LEU A 61 7.70 -3.77 -0.93
CA LEU A 61 7.16 -5.11 -1.11
C LEU A 61 6.95 -5.43 -2.59
N SER A 62 6.66 -4.42 -3.39
CA SER A 62 6.52 -4.46 -4.84
C SER A 62 6.97 -3.12 -5.43
N ASP A 63 6.70 -2.89 -6.71
CA ASP A 63 6.99 -1.60 -7.36
C ASP A 63 6.14 -0.44 -6.80
N MET A 64 5.01 -0.75 -6.14
CA MET A 64 4.09 0.25 -5.59
C MET A 64 3.75 0.03 -4.12
N ASP A 65 3.84 -1.19 -3.61
CA ASP A 65 3.50 -1.51 -2.22
C ASP A 65 4.72 -1.39 -1.32
N TYR A 66 4.50 -0.88 -0.11
CA TYR A 66 5.55 -0.79 0.90
C TYR A 66 5.03 -0.99 2.33
N GLN A 67 5.95 -1.31 3.22
CA GLN A 67 5.74 -1.28 4.66
C GLN A 67 6.53 -0.13 5.27
N ALA A 68 5.86 0.70 6.07
CA ALA A 68 6.49 1.61 7.01
C ALA A 68 6.67 0.89 8.35
N ILE A 69 7.90 0.57 8.71
CA ILE A 69 8.26 -0.13 9.94
C ILE A 69 8.71 0.90 10.96
N ILE A 70 7.87 1.19 11.95
CA ILE A 70 8.09 2.21 12.95
C ILE A 70 8.55 1.55 14.25
N THR A 71 9.78 1.82 14.65
CA THR A 71 10.38 1.25 15.86
C THR A 71 10.54 2.31 16.94
N ASN A 72 9.88 2.15 18.07
CA ASN A 72 10.13 3.00 19.24
C ASN A 72 11.52 2.69 19.80
N LYS A 73 12.42 3.68 19.76
CA LYS A 73 13.84 3.50 20.18
C LYS A 73 14.00 3.17 21.67
N LYS A 74 13.06 3.63 22.51
CA LYS A 74 13.09 3.41 23.96
C LYS A 74 12.52 2.03 24.34
N THR A 75 11.34 1.70 23.84
CA THR A 75 10.63 0.47 24.25
C THR A 75 10.90 -0.71 23.33
N LYS A 76 11.52 -0.49 22.17
CA LYS A 76 11.75 -1.48 21.09
C LYS A 76 10.48 -2.07 20.50
N LYS A 77 9.31 -1.50 20.81
CA LYS A 77 8.06 -1.89 20.16
C LYS A 77 8.10 -1.49 18.69
N ILE A 78 7.53 -2.36 17.87
CA ILE A 78 7.44 -2.17 16.41
C ILE A 78 5.97 -2.03 16.05
N GLN A 79 5.68 -1.07 15.18
CA GLN A 79 4.42 -0.92 14.47
C GLN A 79 4.69 -1.02 12.97
N ILE A 80 3.87 -1.75 12.25
CA ILE A 80 3.96 -1.89 10.80
C ILE A 80 2.70 -1.31 10.18
N ILE A 81 2.88 -0.44 9.20
CA ILE A 81 1.83 0.15 8.39
C ILE A 81 2.09 -0.25 6.95
N GLU A 82 1.10 -0.83 6.28
CA GLU A 82 1.16 -1.16 4.86
C GLU A 82 0.45 -0.08 4.06
N SER A 83 1.09 0.38 3.00
CA SER A 83 0.55 1.39 2.10
C SER A 83 1.08 1.22 0.68
N MET A 84 0.55 2.02 -0.25
CA MET A 84 0.89 2.02 -1.66
C MET A 84 1.28 3.41 -2.11
N SER A 85 2.31 3.52 -2.96
CA SER A 85 2.70 4.80 -3.59
C SER A 85 3.41 4.57 -4.90
N HIS A 86 3.71 5.66 -5.61
CA HIS A 86 4.59 5.62 -6.78
C HIS A 86 6.06 5.58 -6.40
N PRO A 87 6.92 4.90 -7.19
CA PRO A 87 8.37 4.98 -7.05
C PRO A 87 8.88 6.44 -7.14
N PRO A 88 10.00 6.76 -6.44
CA PRO A 88 10.81 5.86 -5.66
C PRO A 88 10.25 5.60 -4.26
N LEU A 89 10.16 4.32 -3.85
CA LEU A 89 9.71 3.90 -2.53
C LEU A 89 10.85 4.03 -1.50
N THR A 90 11.21 5.25 -1.14
CA THR A 90 12.27 5.57 -0.19
C THR A 90 11.71 6.38 0.98
N ALA A 91 12.34 6.29 2.15
CA ALA A 91 11.82 6.90 3.37
C ALA A 91 11.74 8.44 3.27
N ASP A 92 12.74 9.08 2.66
CA ASP A 92 12.78 10.52 2.43
C ASP A 92 11.73 11.01 1.42
N ASN A 93 11.25 10.15 0.54
CA ASN A 93 10.19 10.47 -0.42
C ASN A 93 8.78 10.20 0.13
N LEU A 94 8.62 9.19 0.99
CA LEU A 94 7.32 8.69 1.42
C LEU A 94 6.89 9.16 2.81
N VAL A 95 7.84 9.58 3.65
CA VAL A 95 7.58 9.92 5.05
C VAL A 95 7.76 11.42 5.26
N GLN A 96 6.76 12.05 5.86
CA GLN A 96 6.87 13.39 6.41
C GLN A 96 6.49 13.34 7.90
N ILE A 97 7.26 14.04 8.74
CA ILE A 97 7.05 14.09 10.19
C ILE A 97 6.82 15.52 10.60
N GLN A 98 5.71 15.80 11.26
CA GLN A 98 5.34 17.12 11.75
C GLN A 98 4.32 17.02 12.89
N ASP A 99 4.43 17.86 13.91
CA ASP A 99 3.40 18.05 14.92
C ASP A 99 2.28 18.94 14.33
N LEU A 100 1.21 18.31 13.87
CA LEU A 100 0.13 18.98 13.13
C LEU A 100 -0.96 19.52 14.04
N ASN A 101 -1.21 18.85 15.17
CA ASN A 101 -2.21 19.22 16.15
C ASN A 101 -1.62 20.08 17.31
N ASN A 102 -0.31 20.29 17.30
CA ASN A 102 0.45 21.07 18.27
C ASN A 102 0.28 20.56 19.71
N ASP A 103 0.29 19.24 19.89
CA ASP A 103 0.23 18.56 21.18
C ASP A 103 1.62 18.23 21.75
N GLY A 104 2.67 18.54 21.03
CA GLY A 104 4.06 18.30 21.39
C GLY A 104 4.58 16.92 20.95
N TYR A 105 3.79 16.12 20.28
CA TYR A 105 4.20 14.87 19.67
C TYR A 105 4.16 14.99 18.13
N PRO A 106 5.19 14.51 17.44
CA PRO A 106 5.17 14.54 15.99
C PRO A 106 4.26 13.44 15.44
N ASP A 107 3.50 13.81 14.39
CA ASP A 107 2.64 12.93 13.62
C ASP A 107 3.36 12.47 12.35
N ILE A 108 2.83 11.46 11.70
CA ILE A 108 3.38 10.89 10.46
C ILE A 108 2.39 11.07 9.33
N ILE A 109 2.86 11.66 8.23
CA ILE A 109 2.17 11.63 6.95
C ILE A 109 2.90 10.61 6.07
N LEU A 110 2.18 9.59 5.61
CA LEU A 110 2.66 8.66 4.61
C LEU A 110 2.09 9.04 3.24
N LYS A 111 2.98 9.15 2.26
CA LYS A 111 2.58 9.46 0.89
C LYS A 111 1.95 8.23 0.26
N GLY A 112 0.66 8.34 -0.02
CA GLY A 112 -0.13 7.28 -0.62
C GLY A 112 -0.15 7.34 -2.15
N PHE A 113 -0.93 6.44 -2.74
CA PHE A 113 -1.13 6.37 -4.17
C PHE A 113 -2.06 7.50 -4.65
N PRO A 114 -1.87 8.05 -5.85
CA PRO A 114 -2.77 9.04 -6.41
C PRO A 114 -4.20 8.50 -6.53
N VAL A 115 -5.15 9.24 -5.98
CA VAL A 115 -6.56 8.86 -6.05
C VAL A 115 -7.13 9.25 -7.41
N ALA A 116 -7.59 8.26 -8.17
CA ALA A 116 -8.20 8.41 -9.50
C ALA A 116 -7.29 9.13 -10.52
N ALA A 117 -7.87 9.81 -11.50
CA ALA A 117 -7.12 10.57 -12.54
C ALA A 117 -6.47 11.87 -12.00
N SER A 118 -6.37 12.03 -10.69
CA SER A 118 -5.72 13.20 -10.07
C SER A 118 -4.22 12.97 -9.96
N ALA A 119 -3.43 14.00 -10.25
CA ALA A 119 -1.98 13.97 -10.00
C ALA A 119 -1.63 14.18 -8.50
N ILE A 120 -2.64 14.24 -7.63
CA ILE A 120 -2.49 14.47 -6.19
C ILE A 120 -2.46 13.13 -5.47
N ASN A 121 -1.43 12.91 -4.68
CA ASN A 121 -1.29 11.70 -3.87
C ASN A 121 -2.32 11.70 -2.74
N GLY A 122 -2.96 10.56 -2.51
CA GLY A 122 -3.75 10.36 -1.32
C GLY A 122 -2.83 10.11 -0.13
N ASN A 123 -2.47 11.17 0.61
CA ASN A 123 -1.64 11.03 1.79
C ASN A 123 -2.45 10.47 2.95
N GLU A 124 -1.83 9.60 3.73
CA GLU A 124 -2.39 9.00 4.93
C GLU A 124 -1.80 9.71 6.15
N LEU A 125 -2.65 10.18 7.05
CA LEU A 125 -2.24 10.86 8.28
C LEU A 125 -2.39 9.94 9.48
N TYR A 126 -1.30 9.78 10.22
CA TYR A 126 -1.23 9.02 11.45
C TYR A 126 -0.85 9.93 12.61
N MET A 127 -1.78 10.09 13.55
CA MET A 127 -1.58 10.87 14.76
C MET A 127 -0.91 10.02 15.84
N PHE A 128 0.05 10.60 16.57
CA PHE A 128 0.64 9.90 17.70
C PHE A 128 -0.32 9.91 18.91
N ASN A 129 -0.65 8.72 19.40
CA ASN A 129 -1.43 8.56 20.63
C ASN A 129 -0.46 8.35 21.82
N PRO A 130 -0.36 9.30 22.77
CA PRO A 130 0.56 9.19 23.90
C PRO A 130 0.17 8.13 24.92
N GLU A 131 -1.08 7.68 24.95
CA GLU A 131 -1.58 6.63 25.86
C GLU A 131 -1.16 5.25 25.35
N THR A 132 -1.46 4.94 24.09
CA THR A 132 -1.09 3.67 23.45
C THR A 132 0.37 3.63 23.02
N LYS A 133 1.00 4.81 22.84
CA LYS A 133 2.35 5.02 22.29
C LYS A 133 2.49 4.45 20.88
N GLN A 134 1.43 4.57 20.10
CA GLN A 134 1.33 4.16 18.71
C GLN A 134 0.84 5.30 17.83
N PHE A 135 1.03 5.16 16.54
CA PHE A 135 0.48 6.04 15.53
C PHE A 135 -0.86 5.48 15.08
N GLU A 136 -1.91 6.28 15.15
CA GLU A 136 -3.27 5.89 14.80
C GLU A 136 -3.73 6.66 13.57
N GLU A 137 -4.23 5.94 12.57
CA GLU A 137 -4.76 6.52 11.36
C GLU A 137 -5.93 7.45 11.67
N THR A 138 -5.89 8.66 11.15
CA THR A 138 -6.99 9.60 11.28
C THR A 138 -8.10 9.27 10.27
N LYS A 139 -9.35 9.20 10.75
CA LYS A 139 -10.52 8.90 9.91
C LYS A 139 -11.44 10.10 9.75
N ASP A 140 -11.13 11.22 10.40
CA ASP A 140 -11.95 12.42 10.40
C ASP A 140 -11.76 13.27 9.12
N ILE A 141 -10.68 13.01 8.39
CA ILE A 141 -10.38 13.69 7.12
C ILE A 141 -10.94 12.82 6.00
N THR A 142 -11.94 13.34 5.31
CA THR A 142 -12.68 12.59 4.28
C THR A 142 -12.05 12.71 2.88
N GLN A 143 -11.25 13.75 2.67
CA GLN A 143 -10.57 13.97 1.40
C GLN A 143 -9.13 13.50 1.46
N LEU A 144 -8.75 12.67 0.51
CA LEU A 144 -7.36 12.26 0.34
C LEU A 144 -6.66 13.27 -0.57
N GLY A 145 -5.56 13.84 -0.09
CA GLY A 145 -4.82 14.88 -0.80
C GLY A 145 -3.50 15.20 -0.14
N GLU A 146 -2.84 16.25 -0.60
CA GLU A 146 -1.63 16.75 0.05
C GLU A 146 -1.99 17.51 1.32
N ILE A 147 -1.34 17.14 2.43
CA ILE A 147 -1.62 17.69 3.76
C ILE A 147 -0.56 18.73 4.10
N HIS A 148 -1.00 19.93 4.47
CA HIS A 148 -0.14 21.05 4.85
C HIS A 148 -0.60 21.65 6.16
N ALA A 149 0.34 21.99 7.05
CA ALA A 149 0.00 22.77 8.24
C ALA A 149 -0.48 24.18 7.83
N SER A 150 -1.56 24.64 8.45
CA SER A 150 -2.16 25.96 8.15
C SER A 150 -2.24 26.83 9.39
N GLY A 151 -1.24 26.80 10.21
CA GLY A 151 -1.15 27.51 11.47
C GLY A 151 -1.32 26.61 12.69
N LYS A 152 -1.76 27.19 13.81
CA LYS A 152 -1.82 26.44 15.06
C LYS A 152 -3.00 25.47 15.08
N ASN A 153 -2.71 24.18 15.17
CA ASN A 153 -3.71 23.10 15.26
C ASN A 153 -4.64 22.99 14.05
N CYS A 154 -4.23 23.48 12.89
CA CYS A 154 -5.03 23.38 11.68
C CYS A 154 -4.19 22.89 10.49
N ILE A 155 -4.86 22.28 9.53
CA ILE A 155 -4.27 21.78 8.29
C ILE A 155 -5.13 22.16 7.10
N TYR A 156 -4.51 22.27 5.95
CA TYR A 156 -5.17 22.19 4.65
C TYR A 156 -4.95 20.85 4.01
N VAL A 157 -5.96 20.35 3.32
CA VAL A 157 -5.88 19.18 2.45
C VAL A 157 -6.17 19.62 1.04
N ASP A 158 -5.13 19.64 0.20
CA ASP A 158 -5.23 20.01 -1.19
C ASP A 158 -5.55 18.77 -2.02
N TYR A 159 -6.64 18.82 -2.78
CA TYR A 159 -7.05 17.70 -3.62
C TYR A 159 -7.66 18.20 -4.95
N ARG A 160 -7.83 17.25 -5.85
CA ARG A 160 -8.37 17.53 -7.17
C ARG A 160 -9.79 16.96 -7.27
N LYS A 161 -10.79 17.83 -7.51
CA LYS A 161 -12.18 17.39 -7.69
C LYS A 161 -12.40 16.70 -9.04
N ASN A 162 -11.73 17.20 -10.09
CA ASN A 162 -11.83 16.68 -11.45
C ASN A 162 -10.60 17.09 -12.28
N SER A 163 -10.59 16.84 -13.58
CA SER A 163 -9.44 17.14 -14.45
C SER A 163 -9.02 18.62 -14.53
N MET A 164 -9.89 19.56 -14.14
CA MET A 164 -9.65 21.00 -14.27
C MET A 164 -9.77 21.76 -12.95
N GLU A 165 -10.34 21.16 -11.89
CA GLU A 165 -10.67 21.85 -10.66
C GLU A 165 -9.89 21.27 -9.47
N TYR A 166 -9.16 22.16 -8.80
CA TYR A 166 -8.51 21.92 -7.52
C TYR A 166 -9.36 22.48 -6.40
N SER A 167 -9.22 21.92 -5.24
CA SER A 167 -9.91 22.34 -4.03
C SER A 167 -9.04 22.14 -2.82
N GLN A 168 -9.35 22.89 -1.77
CA GLN A 168 -8.62 22.85 -0.52
C GLN A 168 -9.62 22.79 0.63
N ASP A 169 -9.57 21.72 1.41
CA ASP A 169 -10.34 21.59 2.63
C ASP A 169 -9.51 22.05 3.82
N HIS A 170 -10.11 22.85 4.70
CA HIS A 170 -9.51 23.33 5.94
C HIS A 170 -10.08 22.55 7.12
N TYR A 171 -9.19 21.96 7.91
CA TYR A 171 -9.53 21.24 9.13
C TYR A 171 -8.77 21.82 10.30
N CYS A 172 -9.42 21.85 11.49
CA CYS A 172 -8.75 22.22 12.73
C CYS A 172 -8.97 21.17 13.82
N TRP A 173 -7.89 20.86 14.56
CA TRP A 173 -7.90 19.90 15.66
C TRP A 173 -8.58 20.46 16.89
N ARG A 174 -9.63 19.80 17.39
CA ARG A 174 -10.36 20.16 18.59
C ARG A 174 -10.90 18.90 19.25
N ASN A 175 -10.75 18.81 20.57
CA ASN A 175 -11.30 17.70 21.36
C ASN A 175 -10.91 16.30 20.83
N GLY A 176 -9.66 16.15 20.41
CA GLY A 176 -9.15 14.86 19.93
C GLY A 176 -9.57 14.47 18.52
N LYS A 177 -10.07 15.42 17.70
CA LYS A 177 -10.56 15.17 16.34
C LYS A 177 -10.25 16.33 15.39
N TRP A 178 -10.14 16.02 14.10
CA TRP A 178 -10.14 16.99 13.01
C TRP A 178 -11.57 17.39 12.66
N HIS A 179 -11.85 18.68 12.73
CA HIS A 179 -13.14 19.25 12.36
C HIS A 179 -12.99 20.02 11.06
N PHE A 180 -13.81 19.68 10.07
CA PHE A 180 -13.92 20.45 8.84
C PHE A 180 -14.40 21.88 9.16
N ILE A 181 -13.74 22.87 8.58
CA ILE A 181 -14.04 24.30 8.76
C ILE A 181 -14.66 24.88 7.50
N GLU A 182 -13.98 24.72 6.39
CA GLU A 182 -14.40 25.31 5.11
C GLU A 182 -13.73 24.58 3.92
N ASN A 183 -14.30 24.79 2.74
CA ASN A 183 -13.70 24.43 1.45
C ASN A 183 -13.40 25.71 0.67
N ARG A 184 -12.26 25.78 0.00
CA ARG A 184 -11.81 26.88 -0.86
C ARG A 184 -11.51 26.44 -2.28
#